data_2dea927698cfbab3c61e64ca249d6363
#
_entry.id   2dea927698cfbab3c61e64ca249d6363
#
_cell.length_a   1.000
_cell.length_b   1.000
_cell.length_c   1.000
_cell.angle_alpha   90.00
_cell.angle_beta   90.00
_cell.angle_gamma   90.00
#
_symmetry.space_group_name_H-M   'P 1'
#
loop_
_entity.id
_entity.type
_entity.pdbx_description
1 polymer ?
#
loop_
_entity_poly.entity_id
_entity_poly.type
_entity_poly.pdbx_seq_one_letter_code
_entity_poly.pdbx_strand_id
1 'polypeptide(L)'
;MTEAQTLQQPVIEVDNLVTHYGERRILNDVSLTIQQGEIMVIMGGSGSGKSTLLRHLMALERATSGSIKLLGNELSELGQMELYKLCRKIGVSFQGGALFSSMTVMENIILPLHEHTDLDQMTMEIMARMKLQVVDLAQFEELMPSQLSGGMIKRAAIARAIIMDPALLFFDEPSAGLDPVVSSALDELILELRDAMSMTIVVVTHELDSAFKIADRITVLDQGEILTVGTVDEVRSSSNERIQNLLNRRFEEEEVDPDEYLARLTGQA
;
A
#
# COMPACT_ATOMS: atom_id res chain seq x y z
N MET A 1 27.77 7.55 25.97
CA MET A 1 26.40 7.86 26.29
C MET A 1 25.56 7.09 25.28
N THR A 2 24.96 6.01 25.73
CA THR A 2 24.20 5.07 24.88
C THR A 2 22.88 5.77 24.55
N GLU A 3 22.66 6.11 23.28
CA GLU A 3 21.35 6.54 22.80
C GLU A 3 20.36 5.40 23.09
N ALA A 4 19.41 5.71 23.98
CA ALA A 4 18.28 4.83 24.20
C ALA A 4 17.53 4.75 22.87
N GLN A 5 17.59 3.60 22.20
CA GLN A 5 16.67 3.23 21.14
C GLN A 5 15.27 3.34 21.74
N THR A 6 14.58 4.42 21.43
CA THR A 6 13.15 4.53 21.71
C THR A 6 12.51 3.38 20.96
N LEU A 7 12.04 2.37 21.69
CA LEU A 7 11.27 1.27 21.11
C LEU A 7 10.06 1.90 20.43
N GLN A 8 10.14 2.07 19.11
CA GLN A 8 9.01 2.52 18.31
C GLN A 8 7.90 1.48 18.49
N GLN A 9 6.70 1.94 18.82
CA GLN A 9 5.57 1.00 18.96
C GLN A 9 5.13 0.54 17.58
N PRO A 10 4.87 -0.77 17.40
CA PRO A 10 4.36 -1.27 16.14
C PRO A 10 2.95 -0.70 15.89
N VAL A 11 2.70 -0.26 14.68
CA VAL A 11 1.37 0.19 14.22
C VAL A 11 0.62 -0.90 13.48
N ILE A 12 1.37 -1.86 12.91
CA ILE A 12 0.81 -3.08 12.32
C ILE A 12 1.60 -4.28 12.86
N GLU A 13 0.89 -5.27 13.38
CA GLU A 13 1.42 -6.57 13.74
C GLU A 13 0.58 -7.63 13.04
N VAL A 14 1.22 -8.47 12.24
CA VAL A 14 0.62 -9.62 11.57
C VAL A 14 1.29 -10.87 12.12
N ASP A 15 0.50 -11.84 12.56
CA ASP A 15 1.01 -13.05 13.17
C ASP A 15 0.36 -14.29 12.56
N ASN A 16 1.18 -15.12 11.91
CA ASN A 16 0.81 -16.40 11.29
C ASN A 16 -0.43 -16.32 10.37
N LEU A 17 -0.49 -15.26 9.55
CA LEU A 17 -1.63 -14.98 8.67
C LEU A 17 -1.74 -16.02 7.56
N VAL A 18 -2.90 -16.67 7.47
CA VAL A 18 -3.23 -17.60 6.39
C VAL A 18 -4.52 -17.16 5.69
N THR A 19 -4.51 -17.20 4.38
CA THR A 19 -5.67 -16.83 3.57
C THR A 19 -5.89 -17.80 2.42
N HIS A 20 -7.15 -18.20 2.23
CA HIS A 20 -7.58 -19.06 1.14
C HIS A 20 -8.64 -18.37 0.28
N TYR A 21 -8.57 -18.56 -1.03
CA TYR A 21 -9.68 -18.28 -1.96
C TYR A 21 -10.17 -19.63 -2.52
N GLY A 22 -11.29 -20.12 -2.00
CA GLY A 22 -11.74 -21.49 -2.22
C GLY A 22 -10.74 -22.50 -1.66
N GLU A 23 -10.26 -23.41 -2.47
CA GLU A 23 -9.25 -24.41 -2.09
C GLU A 23 -7.81 -23.88 -2.19
N ARG A 24 -7.61 -22.77 -2.91
CA ARG A 24 -6.27 -22.22 -3.14
C ARG A 24 -5.80 -21.39 -1.96
N ARG A 25 -4.67 -21.77 -1.36
CA ARG A 25 -3.97 -20.97 -0.37
C ARG A 25 -3.24 -19.83 -1.08
N ILE A 26 -3.49 -18.59 -0.64
CA ILE A 26 -2.89 -17.38 -1.21
C ILE A 26 -1.81 -16.83 -0.31
N LEU A 27 -2.04 -16.82 1.03
CA LEU A 27 -1.04 -16.45 2.02
C LEU A 27 -0.81 -17.63 2.96
N ASN A 28 0.44 -17.89 3.30
CA ASN A 28 0.88 -19.01 4.09
C ASN A 28 1.82 -18.56 5.21
N ASP A 29 1.32 -18.55 6.44
CA ASP A 29 2.11 -18.25 7.64
C ASP A 29 2.86 -16.91 7.59
N VAL A 30 2.18 -15.88 7.10
CA VAL A 30 2.75 -14.52 6.92
C VAL A 30 2.80 -13.82 8.27
N SER A 31 4.01 -13.45 8.72
CA SER A 31 4.23 -12.67 9.95
C SER A 31 5.06 -11.43 9.63
N LEU A 32 4.58 -10.25 10.04
CA LEU A 32 5.15 -8.96 9.69
C LEU A 32 4.86 -7.93 10.78
N THR A 33 5.85 -7.09 11.08
CA THR A 33 5.68 -5.96 12.00
C THR A 33 6.11 -4.68 11.32
N ILE A 34 5.26 -3.64 11.39
CA ILE A 34 5.54 -2.30 10.84
C ILE A 34 5.57 -1.31 11.99
N GLN A 35 6.66 -0.55 12.07
CA GLN A 35 6.90 0.43 13.14
C GLN A 35 6.26 1.78 12.82
N GLN A 36 5.96 2.56 13.85
CA GLN A 36 5.44 3.91 13.66
C GLN A 36 6.46 4.80 12.94
N GLY A 37 6.02 5.52 11.91
CA GLY A 37 6.83 6.51 11.19
C GLY A 37 7.75 5.92 10.13
N GLU A 38 7.74 4.58 9.91
CA GLU A 38 8.53 3.97 8.82
C GLU A 38 7.76 3.92 7.51
N ILE A 39 8.50 3.86 6.41
CA ILE A 39 8.00 3.42 5.11
C ILE A 39 8.37 1.95 4.93
N MET A 40 7.35 1.08 5.03
CA MET A 40 7.47 -0.33 4.71
C MET A 40 7.08 -0.56 3.25
N VAL A 41 7.99 -1.10 2.45
CA VAL A 41 7.68 -1.52 1.09
C VAL A 41 7.47 -3.03 1.03
N ILE A 42 6.36 -3.47 0.47
CA ILE A 42 6.05 -4.88 0.21
C ILE A 42 6.29 -5.16 -1.26
N MET A 43 7.31 -5.95 -1.55
CA MET A 43 7.70 -6.33 -2.91
C MET A 43 7.42 -7.81 -3.18
N GLY A 44 7.38 -8.17 -4.45
CA GLY A 44 7.25 -9.56 -4.89
C GLY A 44 6.80 -9.67 -6.34
N GLY A 45 6.89 -10.84 -6.91
CA GLY A 45 6.45 -11.14 -8.27
C GLY A 45 4.94 -11.03 -8.45
N SER A 46 4.47 -11.15 -9.71
CA SER A 46 3.03 -11.25 -9.99
C SER A 46 2.46 -12.53 -9.35
N GLY A 47 1.32 -12.40 -8.70
CA GLY A 47 0.67 -13.54 -8.02
C GLY A 47 1.29 -13.94 -6.68
N SER A 48 2.30 -13.25 -6.16
CA SER A 48 2.93 -13.57 -4.86
C SER A 48 2.04 -13.36 -3.63
N GLY A 49 0.88 -12.71 -3.77
CA GLY A 49 -0.05 -12.45 -2.66
C GLY A 49 -0.05 -11.01 -2.12
N LYS A 50 0.73 -10.07 -2.68
CA LYS A 50 0.85 -8.67 -2.22
C LYS A 50 -0.50 -7.96 -2.06
N SER A 51 -1.32 -7.98 -3.11
CA SER A 51 -2.63 -7.32 -3.07
C SER A 51 -3.58 -7.97 -2.06
N THR A 52 -3.47 -9.28 -1.84
CA THR A 52 -4.23 -9.99 -0.81
C THR A 52 -3.75 -9.57 0.57
N LEU A 53 -2.43 -9.55 0.82
CA LEU A 53 -1.87 -9.05 2.08
C LEU A 53 -2.31 -7.60 2.33
N LEU A 54 -2.20 -6.74 1.33
CA LEU A 54 -2.61 -5.34 1.44
C LEU A 54 -4.08 -5.19 1.84
N ARG A 55 -5.00 -5.98 1.25
CA ARG A 55 -6.43 -5.97 1.62
C ARG A 55 -6.66 -6.35 3.07
N HIS A 56 -5.91 -7.31 3.60
CA HIS A 56 -5.98 -7.67 5.01
C HIS A 56 -5.46 -6.54 5.91
N LEU A 57 -4.33 -5.90 5.55
CA LEU A 57 -3.77 -4.77 6.29
C LEU A 57 -4.69 -3.55 6.29
N MET A 58 -5.48 -3.36 5.22
CA MET A 58 -6.51 -2.32 5.13
C MET A 58 -7.83 -2.72 5.82
N ALA A 59 -7.90 -3.88 6.46
CA ALA A 59 -9.10 -4.43 7.08
C ALA A 59 -10.30 -4.62 6.11
N LEU A 60 -10.02 -4.82 4.81
CA LEU A 60 -11.03 -5.05 3.78
C LEU A 60 -11.44 -6.52 3.66
N GLU A 61 -10.59 -7.44 4.11
CA GLU A 61 -10.82 -8.88 4.07
C GLU A 61 -10.48 -9.51 5.42
N ARG A 62 -11.19 -10.58 5.78
CA ARG A 62 -10.90 -11.37 6.98
C ARG A 62 -9.98 -12.54 6.61
N ALA A 63 -8.98 -12.80 7.44
CA ALA A 63 -8.10 -13.94 7.29
C ALA A 63 -8.82 -15.27 7.57
N THR A 64 -8.29 -16.35 7.01
CA THR A 64 -8.73 -17.72 7.36
C THR A 64 -8.26 -18.09 8.75
N SER A 65 -7.01 -17.73 9.10
CA SER A 65 -6.43 -17.89 10.45
C SER A 65 -5.26 -16.90 10.64
N GLY A 66 -4.73 -16.84 11.84
CA GLY A 66 -3.75 -15.84 12.26
C GLY A 66 -4.41 -14.60 12.83
N SER A 67 -3.61 -13.60 13.19
CA SER A 67 -4.09 -12.35 13.76
C SER A 67 -3.49 -11.12 13.07
N ILE A 68 -4.21 -10.01 13.11
CA ILE A 68 -3.76 -8.70 12.63
C ILE A 68 -4.15 -7.66 13.67
N LYS A 69 -3.14 -7.01 14.24
CA LYS A 69 -3.35 -5.80 15.04
C LYS A 69 -3.02 -4.57 14.20
N LEU A 70 -3.94 -3.61 14.20
CA LEU A 70 -3.82 -2.36 13.47
C LEU A 70 -4.05 -1.19 14.42
N LEU A 71 -3.04 -0.34 14.56
CA LEU A 71 -3.07 0.78 15.52
C LEU A 71 -3.46 0.31 16.94
N GLY A 72 -2.92 -0.82 17.37
CA GLY A 72 -3.15 -1.43 18.69
C GLY A 72 -4.48 -2.19 18.85
N ASN A 73 -5.29 -2.30 17.79
CA ASN A 73 -6.57 -3.01 17.82
C ASN A 73 -6.48 -4.34 17.08
N GLU A 74 -6.90 -5.44 17.71
CA GLU A 74 -7.00 -6.75 17.06
C GLU A 74 -8.23 -6.77 16.15
N LEU A 75 -8.01 -6.91 14.82
CA LEU A 75 -9.08 -6.76 13.83
C LEU A 75 -10.19 -7.81 13.96
N SER A 76 -9.86 -9.01 14.42
CA SER A 76 -10.82 -10.11 14.60
C SER A 76 -11.83 -9.85 15.73
N GLU A 77 -11.46 -9.02 16.71
CA GLU A 77 -12.27 -8.70 17.88
C GLU A 77 -13.17 -7.46 17.67
N LEU A 78 -12.89 -6.65 16.63
CA LEU A 78 -13.62 -5.41 16.40
C LEU A 78 -15.04 -5.63 15.89
N GLY A 79 -15.98 -4.97 16.53
CA GLY A 79 -17.33 -4.78 15.99
C GLY A 79 -17.33 -3.80 14.81
N GLN A 80 -18.43 -3.79 14.05
CA GLN A 80 -18.55 -2.96 12.83
C GLN A 80 -18.29 -1.45 13.08
N MET A 81 -18.81 -0.92 14.20
CA MET A 81 -18.63 0.49 14.54
C MET A 81 -17.20 0.84 14.94
N GLU A 82 -16.49 -0.08 15.60
CA GLU A 82 -15.10 0.08 16.00
C GLU A 82 -14.19 0.01 14.77
N LEU A 83 -14.44 -0.95 13.89
CA LEU A 83 -13.75 -1.08 12.61
C LEU A 83 -13.94 0.20 11.76
N TYR A 84 -15.16 0.73 11.68
CA TYR A 84 -15.42 1.99 10.98
C TYR A 84 -14.62 3.17 11.55
N LYS A 85 -14.52 3.30 12.88
CA LYS A 85 -13.69 4.32 13.53
C LYS A 85 -12.19 4.11 13.25
N LEU A 86 -11.74 2.87 13.18
CA LEU A 86 -10.36 2.54 12.85
C LEU A 86 -10.04 2.91 11.40
N CYS A 87 -10.89 2.58 10.44
CA CYS A 87 -10.72 2.89 9.01
C CYS A 87 -10.60 4.41 8.75
N ARG A 88 -11.21 5.27 9.57
CA ARG A 88 -11.05 6.73 9.47
C ARG A 88 -9.62 7.22 9.75
N LYS A 89 -8.79 6.40 10.40
CA LYS A 89 -7.37 6.70 10.69
C LYS A 89 -6.43 6.17 9.61
N ILE A 90 -6.99 5.62 8.54
CA ILE A 90 -6.26 4.98 7.43
C ILE A 90 -6.57 5.74 6.16
N GLY A 91 -5.53 6.15 5.44
CA GLY A 91 -5.64 6.64 4.07
C GLY A 91 -5.24 5.55 3.08
N VAL A 92 -5.88 5.53 1.91
CA VAL A 92 -5.56 4.56 0.86
C VAL A 92 -5.51 5.25 -0.50
N SER A 93 -4.41 5.04 -1.22
CA SER A 93 -4.25 5.42 -2.62
C SER A 93 -4.13 4.15 -3.47
N PHE A 94 -5.18 3.83 -4.21
CA PHE A 94 -5.24 2.66 -5.09
C PHE A 94 -4.51 2.89 -6.41
N GLN A 95 -4.11 1.81 -7.08
CA GLN A 95 -3.35 1.81 -8.33
C GLN A 95 -3.95 2.71 -9.42
N GLY A 96 -5.26 2.70 -9.62
CA GLY A 96 -5.96 3.56 -10.59
C GLY A 96 -6.37 4.95 -10.07
N GLY A 97 -5.97 5.31 -8.82
CA GLY A 97 -6.44 6.51 -8.14
C GLY A 97 -7.86 6.38 -7.58
N ALA A 98 -8.72 5.56 -8.18
CA ALA A 98 -10.11 5.31 -7.78
C ALA A 98 -10.93 6.60 -7.52
N LEU A 99 -10.68 7.66 -8.31
CA LEU A 99 -11.47 8.88 -8.26
C LEU A 99 -12.85 8.65 -8.88
N PHE A 100 -13.88 9.28 -8.31
CA PHE A 100 -15.22 9.29 -8.88
C PHE A 100 -15.22 10.16 -10.13
N SER A 101 -15.45 9.57 -11.29
CA SER A 101 -15.41 10.24 -12.59
C SER A 101 -16.50 11.30 -12.79
N SER A 102 -17.56 11.26 -12.00
CA SER A 102 -18.68 12.20 -11.99
C SER A 102 -18.49 13.39 -11.05
N MET A 103 -17.37 13.47 -10.36
CA MET A 103 -17.02 14.49 -9.38
C MET A 103 -15.75 15.23 -9.82
N THR A 104 -15.65 16.51 -9.52
CA THR A 104 -14.44 17.30 -9.69
C THR A 104 -13.33 16.80 -8.75
N VAL A 105 -12.12 17.31 -8.92
CA VAL A 105 -10.99 17.04 -7.99
C VAL A 105 -11.37 17.48 -6.57
N MET A 106 -11.90 18.69 -6.41
CA MET A 106 -12.35 19.21 -5.13
C MET A 106 -13.38 18.28 -4.47
N GLU A 107 -14.44 17.92 -5.19
CA GLU A 107 -15.50 17.05 -4.68
C GLU A 107 -14.98 15.67 -4.29
N ASN A 108 -14.04 15.11 -5.06
CA ASN A 108 -13.37 13.85 -4.70
C ASN A 108 -12.61 13.95 -3.38
N ILE A 109 -11.89 15.06 -3.15
CA ILE A 109 -11.04 15.23 -1.97
C ILE A 109 -11.87 15.50 -0.72
N ILE A 110 -12.94 16.28 -0.80
CA ILE A 110 -13.81 16.56 0.35
C ILE A 110 -14.73 15.41 0.73
N LEU A 111 -14.94 14.44 -0.18
CA LEU A 111 -15.88 13.34 0.04
C LEU A 111 -15.69 12.60 1.37
N PRO A 112 -14.47 12.22 1.79
CA PRO A 112 -14.29 11.60 3.11
C PRO A 112 -14.68 12.50 4.28
N LEU A 113 -14.46 13.82 4.17
CA LEU A 113 -14.88 14.77 5.20
C LEU A 113 -16.40 14.85 5.28
N HIS A 114 -17.07 14.91 4.13
CA HIS A 114 -18.52 14.95 4.03
C HIS A 114 -19.18 13.70 4.64
N GLU A 115 -18.61 12.52 4.42
CA GLU A 115 -19.14 11.25 4.91
C GLU A 115 -18.85 10.98 6.40
N HIS A 116 -17.77 11.60 6.94
CA HIS A 116 -17.25 11.23 8.25
C HIS A 116 -17.22 12.36 9.29
N THR A 117 -17.63 13.58 8.92
CA THR A 117 -17.60 14.76 9.80
C THR A 117 -18.84 15.60 9.63
N ASP A 118 -19.12 16.48 10.60
CA ASP A 118 -20.17 17.47 10.54
C ASP A 118 -19.63 18.88 10.20
N LEU A 119 -18.51 18.95 9.45
CA LEU A 119 -17.91 20.21 9.05
C LEU A 119 -18.76 20.91 8.00
N ASP A 120 -18.77 22.25 8.02
CA ASP A 120 -19.41 23.04 6.97
C ASP A 120 -18.61 23.00 5.66
N GLN A 121 -19.26 23.27 4.55
CA GLN A 121 -18.70 23.18 3.21
C GLN A 121 -17.43 24.06 3.06
N MET A 122 -17.45 25.29 3.58
CA MET A 122 -16.32 26.21 3.46
C MET A 122 -15.08 25.65 4.18
N THR A 123 -15.26 25.10 5.37
CA THR A 123 -14.16 24.47 6.14
C THR A 123 -13.59 23.28 5.38
N MET A 124 -14.43 22.39 4.82
CA MET A 124 -13.99 21.25 4.02
C MET A 124 -13.20 21.67 2.79
N GLU A 125 -13.64 22.71 2.06
CA GLU A 125 -12.94 23.25 0.90
C GLU A 125 -11.58 23.85 1.27
N ILE A 126 -11.47 24.56 2.40
CA ILE A 126 -10.19 25.09 2.87
C ILE A 126 -9.23 23.92 3.16
N MET A 127 -9.67 22.89 3.87
CA MET A 127 -8.86 21.69 4.13
C MET A 127 -8.41 21.02 2.84
N ALA A 128 -9.32 20.87 1.88
CA ALA A 128 -9.01 20.27 0.58
C ALA A 128 -7.96 21.08 -0.19
N ARG A 129 -8.07 22.43 -0.25
CA ARG A 129 -7.07 23.29 -0.87
C ARG A 129 -5.70 23.18 -0.22
N MET A 130 -5.63 23.02 1.10
CA MET A 130 -4.36 22.75 1.79
C MET A 130 -3.75 21.43 1.32
N LYS A 131 -4.55 20.34 1.19
CA LYS A 131 -4.03 19.06 0.68
C LYS A 131 -3.69 19.10 -0.79
N LEU A 132 -4.45 19.84 -1.62
CA LEU A 132 -4.12 20.09 -3.02
C LEU A 132 -2.79 20.81 -3.18
N GLN A 133 -2.47 21.73 -2.28
CA GLN A 133 -1.19 22.43 -2.28
C GLN A 133 -0.04 21.48 -1.96
N VAL A 134 -0.21 20.55 -1.01
CA VAL A 134 0.79 19.53 -0.66
C VAL A 134 1.13 18.63 -1.87
N VAL A 135 0.16 18.35 -2.73
CA VAL A 135 0.36 17.48 -3.90
C VAL A 135 0.56 18.24 -5.22
N ASP A 136 0.82 19.56 -5.17
CA ASP A 136 1.01 20.46 -6.35
C ASP A 136 -0.17 20.47 -7.34
N LEU A 137 -1.40 20.43 -6.82
CA LEU A 137 -2.63 20.47 -7.63
C LEU A 137 -3.56 21.64 -7.29
N ALA A 138 -3.07 22.69 -6.61
CA ALA A 138 -3.89 23.81 -6.14
C ALA A 138 -4.71 24.51 -7.23
N GLN A 139 -4.27 24.48 -8.49
CA GLN A 139 -4.93 25.18 -9.61
C GLN A 139 -5.92 24.29 -10.38
N PHE A 140 -6.09 23.02 -9.96
CA PHE A 140 -6.83 22.00 -10.72
C PHE A 140 -8.09 21.52 -9.99
N GLU A 141 -8.54 22.25 -8.96
CA GLU A 141 -9.64 21.83 -8.07
C GLU A 141 -10.98 21.64 -8.80
N GLU A 142 -11.23 22.39 -9.86
CA GLU A 142 -12.48 22.35 -10.64
C GLU A 142 -12.45 21.33 -11.79
N LEU A 143 -11.30 20.72 -12.07
CA LEU A 143 -11.19 19.76 -13.17
C LEU A 143 -11.84 18.43 -12.81
N MET A 144 -12.37 17.77 -13.86
CA MET A 144 -12.84 16.38 -13.76
C MET A 144 -11.64 15.43 -13.89
N PRO A 145 -11.70 14.21 -13.31
CA PRO A 145 -10.64 13.21 -13.46
C PRO A 145 -10.25 12.92 -14.91
N SER A 146 -11.20 12.98 -15.85
CA SER A 146 -10.94 12.78 -17.28
C SER A 146 -10.07 13.87 -17.94
N GLN A 147 -9.88 14.99 -17.27
CA GLN A 147 -9.07 16.12 -17.74
C GLN A 147 -7.66 16.12 -17.15
N LEU A 148 -7.36 15.17 -16.26
CA LEU A 148 -6.09 15.03 -15.57
C LEU A 148 -5.14 14.09 -16.31
N SER A 149 -3.82 14.36 -16.24
CA SER A 149 -2.80 13.38 -16.60
C SER A 149 -2.75 12.22 -15.60
N GLY A 150 -2.13 11.10 -15.96
CA GLY A 150 -1.97 9.96 -15.04
C GLY A 150 -1.30 10.32 -13.72
N GLY A 151 -0.24 11.15 -13.76
CA GLY A 151 0.42 11.63 -12.54
C GLY A 151 -0.47 12.56 -11.70
N MET A 152 -1.27 13.43 -12.33
CA MET A 152 -2.23 14.27 -11.61
C MET A 152 -3.34 13.43 -10.94
N ILE A 153 -3.83 12.36 -11.58
CA ILE A 153 -4.80 11.45 -10.99
C ILE A 153 -4.22 10.81 -9.72
N LYS A 154 -2.96 10.34 -9.76
CA LYS A 154 -2.27 9.77 -8.61
C LYS A 154 -2.14 10.77 -7.46
N ARG A 155 -1.71 12.01 -7.76
CA ARG A 155 -1.59 13.10 -6.78
C ARG A 155 -2.94 13.48 -6.16
N ALA A 156 -4.00 13.57 -6.96
CA ALA A 156 -5.36 13.83 -6.45
C ALA A 156 -5.87 12.70 -5.55
N ALA A 157 -5.57 11.44 -5.90
CA ALA A 157 -5.89 10.29 -5.05
C ALA A 157 -5.15 10.33 -3.71
N ILE A 158 -3.88 10.79 -3.71
CA ILE A 158 -3.11 11.01 -2.48
C ILE A 158 -3.74 12.13 -1.65
N ALA A 159 -4.10 13.26 -2.24
CA ALA A 159 -4.75 14.37 -1.53
C ALA A 159 -6.05 13.90 -0.85
N ARG A 160 -6.85 13.07 -1.53
CA ARG A 160 -8.04 12.45 -0.93
C ARG A 160 -7.69 11.49 0.20
N ALA A 161 -6.64 10.67 0.03
CA ALA A 161 -6.23 9.71 1.05
C ALA A 161 -5.75 10.39 2.35
N ILE A 162 -5.14 11.58 2.24
CA ILE A 162 -4.59 12.32 3.40
C ILE A 162 -5.53 13.40 3.96
N ILE A 163 -6.75 13.55 3.43
CA ILE A 163 -7.67 14.64 3.85
C ILE A 163 -8.10 14.55 5.32
N MET A 164 -8.16 13.33 5.85
CA MET A 164 -8.55 13.04 7.24
C MET A 164 -7.35 13.01 8.21
N ASP A 165 -6.14 13.42 7.78
CA ASP A 165 -4.90 13.32 8.54
C ASP A 165 -4.67 11.91 9.13
N PRO A 166 -4.61 10.87 8.29
CA PRO A 166 -4.52 9.50 8.74
C PRO A 166 -3.18 9.23 9.43
N ALA A 167 -3.19 8.32 10.42
CA ALA A 167 -1.97 7.84 11.06
C ALA A 167 -1.19 6.83 10.19
N LEU A 168 -1.90 6.16 9.26
CA LEU A 168 -1.39 5.11 8.41
C LEU A 168 -1.88 5.32 6.96
N LEU A 169 -0.94 5.31 6.01
CA LEU A 169 -1.21 5.53 4.60
C LEU A 169 -0.76 4.33 3.78
N PHE A 170 -1.68 3.78 2.99
CA PHE A 170 -1.41 2.68 2.08
C PHE A 170 -1.35 3.14 0.63
N PHE A 171 -0.36 2.65 -0.09
CA PHE A 171 -0.21 2.82 -1.53
C PHE A 171 -0.22 1.46 -2.22
N ASP A 172 -1.09 1.29 -3.20
CA ASP A 172 -1.12 0.14 -4.09
C ASP A 172 -0.60 0.56 -5.46
N GLU A 173 0.63 0.14 -5.79
CA GLU A 173 1.32 0.43 -7.06
C GLU A 173 1.27 1.93 -7.44
N PRO A 174 1.82 2.84 -6.61
CA PRO A 174 1.64 4.29 -6.82
C PRO A 174 2.25 4.78 -8.13
N SER A 175 3.40 4.26 -8.55
CA SER A 175 4.13 4.67 -9.75
C SER A 175 3.74 3.90 -11.02
N ALA A 176 2.88 2.87 -10.91
CA ALA A 176 2.52 2.04 -12.04
C ALA A 176 1.92 2.84 -13.20
N GLY A 177 2.52 2.65 -14.40
CA GLY A 177 2.08 3.30 -15.64
C GLY A 177 2.51 4.76 -15.80
N LEU A 178 3.38 5.27 -14.93
CA LEU A 178 3.98 6.60 -15.04
C LEU A 178 5.34 6.54 -15.75
N ASP A 179 5.73 7.65 -16.35
CA ASP A 179 7.11 7.80 -16.83
C ASP A 179 8.10 7.95 -15.65
N PRO A 180 9.40 7.67 -15.86
CA PRO A 180 10.38 7.68 -14.77
C PRO A 180 10.52 9.01 -14.03
N VAL A 181 10.29 10.16 -14.71
CA VAL A 181 10.41 11.47 -14.09
C VAL A 181 9.24 11.73 -13.15
N VAL A 182 8.02 11.42 -13.60
CA VAL A 182 6.80 11.57 -12.79
C VAL A 182 6.80 10.57 -11.63
N SER A 183 7.30 9.33 -11.87
CA SER A 183 7.48 8.32 -10.81
C SER A 183 8.44 8.82 -9.73
N SER A 184 9.61 9.35 -10.13
CA SER A 184 10.58 9.91 -9.17
C SER A 184 10.02 11.08 -8.37
N ALA A 185 9.21 11.97 -8.99
CA ALA A 185 8.55 13.06 -8.29
C ALA A 185 7.46 12.57 -7.30
N LEU A 186 6.82 11.44 -7.60
CA LEU A 186 5.87 10.81 -6.69
C LEU A 186 6.57 10.17 -5.49
N ASP A 187 7.75 9.55 -5.70
CA ASP A 187 8.58 9.02 -4.62
C ASP A 187 9.01 10.15 -3.64
N GLU A 188 9.45 11.31 -4.16
CA GLU A 188 9.77 12.48 -3.31
C GLU A 188 8.55 12.91 -2.49
N LEU A 189 7.37 12.99 -3.10
CA LEU A 189 6.14 13.32 -2.39
C LEU A 189 5.85 12.32 -1.26
N ILE A 190 6.06 11.01 -1.47
CA ILE A 190 5.87 9.98 -0.43
C ILE A 190 6.82 10.21 0.74
N LEU A 191 8.10 10.54 0.47
CA LEU A 191 9.08 10.87 1.50
C LEU A 191 8.69 12.14 2.26
N GLU A 192 8.27 13.19 1.56
CA GLU A 192 7.80 14.44 2.17
C GLU A 192 6.58 14.23 3.08
N LEU A 193 5.62 13.40 2.67
CA LEU A 193 4.46 13.05 3.49
C LEU A 193 4.87 12.35 4.80
N ARG A 194 5.79 11.36 4.74
CA ARG A 194 6.32 10.73 5.94
C ARG A 194 6.94 11.76 6.89
N ASP A 195 7.84 12.59 6.36
CA ASP A 195 8.66 13.49 7.17
C ASP A 195 7.84 14.67 7.75
N ALA A 196 6.96 15.29 6.92
CA ALA A 196 6.17 16.44 7.31
C ALA A 196 4.99 16.08 8.24
N MET A 197 4.39 14.91 8.05
CA MET A 197 3.19 14.50 8.77
C MET A 197 3.44 13.36 9.77
N SER A 198 4.70 12.90 9.91
CA SER A 198 5.08 11.77 10.78
C SER A 198 4.21 10.53 10.55
N MET A 199 3.82 10.29 9.28
CA MET A 199 2.96 9.18 8.89
C MET A 199 3.73 7.87 8.84
N THR A 200 3.05 6.78 9.15
CA THR A 200 3.52 5.44 8.76
C THR A 200 2.96 5.12 7.39
N ILE A 201 3.82 4.65 6.50
CA ILE A 201 3.45 4.41 5.11
C ILE A 201 3.74 2.96 4.72
N VAL A 202 2.78 2.32 4.05
CA VAL A 202 2.95 0.98 3.47
C VAL A 202 2.77 1.10 1.97
N VAL A 203 3.78 0.70 1.21
CA VAL A 203 3.75 0.74 -0.26
C VAL A 203 3.85 -0.67 -0.80
N VAL A 204 2.89 -1.08 -1.60
CA VAL A 204 2.98 -2.29 -2.42
C VAL A 204 3.45 -1.89 -3.80
N THR A 205 4.57 -2.46 -4.26
CA THR A 205 5.07 -2.20 -5.60
C THR A 205 5.95 -3.34 -6.13
N HIS A 206 6.09 -3.42 -7.44
CA HIS A 206 7.07 -4.25 -8.13
C HIS A 206 8.20 -3.40 -8.77
N GLU A 207 8.16 -2.07 -8.62
CA GLU A 207 9.15 -1.14 -9.15
C GLU A 207 10.34 -1.04 -8.18
N LEU A 208 11.47 -1.67 -8.55
CA LEU A 208 12.67 -1.77 -7.71
C LEU A 208 13.29 -0.43 -7.37
N ASP A 209 13.39 0.46 -8.36
CA ASP A 209 14.06 1.75 -8.20
C ASP A 209 13.30 2.64 -7.20
N SER A 210 11.97 2.69 -7.31
CA SER A 210 11.10 3.37 -6.38
C SER A 210 11.19 2.76 -4.97
N ALA A 211 11.08 1.42 -4.87
CA ALA A 211 11.15 0.71 -3.61
C ALA A 211 12.45 1.01 -2.85
N PHE A 212 13.59 0.95 -3.54
CA PHE A 212 14.90 1.21 -2.93
C PHE A 212 15.14 2.67 -2.55
N LYS A 213 14.44 3.59 -3.22
CA LYS A 213 14.54 5.03 -2.94
C LYS A 213 13.75 5.42 -1.69
N ILE A 214 12.56 4.84 -1.49
CA ILE A 214 11.65 5.31 -0.45
C ILE A 214 11.64 4.45 0.82
N ALA A 215 12.04 3.16 0.74
CA ALA A 215 11.87 2.22 1.84
C ALA A 215 12.85 2.46 3.00
N ASP A 216 12.35 2.45 4.22
CA ASP A 216 13.16 2.21 5.42
C ASP A 216 13.41 0.71 5.58
N ARG A 217 12.36 -0.11 5.35
CA ARG A 217 12.43 -1.57 5.32
C ARG A 217 11.61 -2.13 4.17
N ILE A 218 12.04 -3.29 3.69
CA ILE A 218 11.39 -4.01 2.60
C ILE A 218 11.00 -5.40 3.09
N THR A 219 9.77 -5.78 2.79
CA THR A 219 9.26 -7.15 2.89
C THR A 219 9.21 -7.76 1.50
N VAL A 220 9.91 -8.86 1.28
CA VAL A 220 9.84 -9.62 0.02
C VAL A 220 8.87 -10.77 0.19
N LEU A 221 7.78 -10.72 -0.56
CA LEU A 221 6.72 -11.74 -0.58
C LEU A 221 6.82 -12.55 -1.87
N ASP A 222 6.82 -13.88 -1.74
CA ASP A 222 6.83 -14.78 -2.88
C ASP A 222 6.02 -16.03 -2.58
N GLN A 223 5.18 -16.46 -3.54
CA GLN A 223 4.30 -17.63 -3.42
C GLN A 223 3.49 -17.68 -2.11
N GLY A 224 3.07 -16.51 -1.61
CA GLY A 224 2.28 -16.38 -0.37
C GLY A 224 3.08 -16.43 0.92
N GLU A 225 4.41 -16.45 0.87
CA GLU A 225 5.31 -16.50 2.03
C GLU A 225 6.24 -15.28 2.05
N ILE A 226 6.62 -14.83 3.25
CA ILE A 226 7.66 -13.81 3.40
C ILE A 226 9.02 -14.49 3.31
N LEU A 227 9.81 -14.11 2.30
CA LEU A 227 11.18 -14.57 2.15
C LEU A 227 12.15 -13.84 3.06
N THR A 228 11.94 -12.53 3.25
CA THR A 228 12.75 -11.69 4.14
C THR A 228 12.02 -10.41 4.49
N VAL A 229 12.38 -9.84 5.65
CA VAL A 229 12.06 -8.47 6.06
C VAL A 229 13.34 -7.83 6.53
N GLY A 230 13.75 -6.73 5.92
CA GLY A 230 15.01 -6.07 6.28
C GLY A 230 15.16 -4.70 5.63
N THR A 231 16.30 -4.05 5.90
CA THR A 231 16.69 -2.81 5.24
C THR A 231 16.97 -3.02 3.75
N VAL A 232 17.05 -1.94 2.98
CA VAL A 232 17.40 -1.98 1.55
C VAL A 232 18.70 -2.74 1.33
N ASP A 233 19.73 -2.49 2.16
CA ASP A 233 21.03 -3.12 2.03
C ASP A 233 21.01 -4.63 2.33
N GLU A 234 20.24 -5.05 3.35
CA GLU A 234 20.05 -6.46 3.69
C GLU A 234 19.34 -7.21 2.55
N VAL A 235 18.30 -6.61 1.96
CA VAL A 235 17.60 -7.22 0.83
C VAL A 235 18.49 -7.31 -0.41
N ARG A 236 19.22 -6.25 -0.74
CA ARG A 236 20.15 -6.24 -1.89
C ARG A 236 21.30 -7.26 -1.75
N SER A 237 21.82 -7.44 -0.53
CA SER A 237 22.92 -8.35 -0.23
C SER A 237 22.47 -9.79 0.08
N SER A 238 21.19 -10.07 0.02
CA SER A 238 20.63 -11.40 0.31
C SER A 238 21.23 -12.46 -0.62
N SER A 239 21.64 -13.59 -0.05
CA SER A 239 22.10 -14.76 -0.79
C SER A 239 20.95 -15.68 -1.26
N ASN A 240 19.70 -15.35 -0.93
CA ASN A 240 18.54 -16.12 -1.36
C ASN A 240 18.34 -15.97 -2.88
N GLU A 241 18.34 -17.07 -3.60
CA GLU A 241 18.26 -17.08 -5.06
C GLU A 241 16.93 -16.50 -5.58
N ARG A 242 15.81 -16.77 -4.91
CA ARG A 242 14.49 -16.22 -5.27
C ARG A 242 14.47 -14.70 -5.14
N ILE A 243 15.09 -14.16 -4.10
CA ILE A 243 15.25 -12.70 -3.93
C ILE A 243 16.13 -12.14 -5.05
N GLN A 244 17.27 -12.77 -5.34
CA GLN A 244 18.17 -12.32 -6.41
C GLN A 244 17.52 -12.39 -7.79
N ASN A 245 16.70 -13.41 -8.06
CA ASN A 245 15.93 -13.52 -9.30
C ASN A 245 14.92 -12.36 -9.43
N LEU A 246 14.20 -12.03 -8.36
CA LEU A 246 13.30 -10.88 -8.31
C LEU A 246 14.05 -9.56 -8.58
N LEU A 247 15.18 -9.33 -7.91
CA LEU A 247 15.99 -8.10 -8.05
C LEU A 247 16.61 -7.95 -9.45
N ASN A 248 16.99 -9.07 -10.06
CA ASN A 248 17.59 -9.08 -11.40
C ASN A 248 16.54 -9.17 -12.52
N ARG A 249 15.24 -9.16 -12.18
CA ARG A 249 14.11 -9.35 -13.14
C ARG A 249 14.28 -10.62 -13.99
N ARG A 250 14.87 -11.67 -13.41
CA ARG A 250 14.99 -12.97 -14.05
C ARG A 250 13.71 -13.75 -13.77
N PHE A 251 13.09 -14.25 -14.82
CA PHE A 251 12.00 -15.22 -14.70
C PHE A 251 12.60 -16.52 -14.15
N GLU A 252 12.02 -17.09 -13.11
CA GLU A 252 12.15 -18.52 -12.89
C GLU A 252 11.42 -19.18 -14.07
N GLU A 253 12.15 -19.92 -14.91
CA GLU A 253 11.52 -20.90 -15.79
C GLU A 253 10.90 -21.92 -14.81
N GLU A 254 9.58 -21.84 -14.57
CA GLU A 254 8.86 -23.00 -14.08
C GLU A 254 9.17 -24.08 -15.10
N GLU A 255 9.87 -25.15 -14.69
CA GLU A 255 9.92 -26.38 -15.46
C GLU A 255 8.48 -26.90 -15.53
N VAL A 256 7.72 -26.34 -16.48
CA VAL A 256 6.39 -26.84 -16.79
C VAL A 256 6.62 -28.19 -17.44
N ASP A 257 6.27 -29.26 -16.71
CA ASP A 257 6.27 -30.60 -17.29
C ASP A 257 5.46 -30.52 -18.59
N PRO A 258 6.08 -30.76 -19.75
CA PRO A 258 5.40 -30.67 -21.06
C PRO A 258 4.13 -31.50 -21.12
N ASP A 259 4.10 -32.62 -20.39
CA ASP A 259 2.96 -33.55 -20.39
C ASP A 259 1.81 -32.97 -19.54
N GLU A 260 2.10 -32.29 -18.41
CA GLU A 260 1.10 -31.61 -17.62
C GLU A 260 0.53 -30.38 -18.35
N TYR A 261 1.37 -29.65 -19.09
CA TYR A 261 0.94 -28.52 -19.92
C TYR A 261 0.01 -28.96 -21.04
N LEU A 262 0.35 -30.05 -21.71
CA LEU A 262 -0.49 -30.67 -22.75
C LEU A 262 -1.81 -31.22 -22.20
N ALA A 263 -1.81 -31.83 -21.01
CA ALA A 263 -3.02 -32.29 -20.34
C ALA A 263 -3.98 -31.15 -20.01
N ARG A 264 -3.47 -30.00 -19.55
CA ARG A 264 -4.26 -28.79 -19.32
C ARG A 264 -4.84 -28.19 -20.59
N LEU A 265 -4.09 -28.20 -21.71
CA LEU A 265 -4.56 -27.68 -22.99
C LEU A 265 -5.58 -28.60 -23.67
N THR A 266 -5.48 -29.90 -23.45
CA THR A 266 -6.35 -30.91 -24.09
C THR A 266 -7.59 -31.27 -23.26
N GLY A 267 -7.74 -30.67 -22.05
CA GLY A 267 -8.89 -30.93 -21.16
C GLY A 267 -8.93 -32.38 -20.63
N GLN A 268 -7.79 -33.03 -20.52
CA GLN A 268 -7.63 -34.39 -19.99
C GLN A 268 -7.13 -34.41 -18.53
N ALA A 269 -7.40 -33.35 -17.77
CA ALA A 269 -7.11 -33.27 -16.32
C ALA A 269 -8.39 -33.41 -15.51
#